data_9ff25fcc7f81553edef4016b37e6fe9d
#
_entry.id   9ff25fcc7f81553edef4016b37e6fe9d
#
_cell.length_a   1.000
_cell.length_b   1.000
_cell.length_c   1.000
_cell.angle_alpha   90.00
_cell.angle_beta   90.00
_cell.angle_gamma   90.00
#
_symmetry.space_group_name_H-M   'P 1'
#
loop_
_entity.id
_entity.type
_entity.pdbx_description
1 polymer ?
#
loop_
_entity_poly.entity_id
_entity_poly.type
_entity_poly.pdbx_seq_one_letter_code
_entity_poly.pdbx_strand_id
1 'polypeptide(L)'
;MIVRPWRLGDSERVVLQPAQRYIADIGDVSTADLTPLSELGLAWSADTGDNVVACGGLLPQWHNRAVAWMLISEEAGRHFAAIHRAVHRQLVIAPYRRIEAHVDVGFSAGIRWMRMLGFELESYKRAFRPDGADMLEFVRIRS
;
A
#
# COMPACT_ATOMS: atom_id res chain seq x y z
N MET A 1 -15.00 11.78 -2.84
CA MET A 1 -13.76 11.15 -2.34
C MET A 1 -12.57 11.83 -3.01
N ILE A 2 -11.58 12.21 -2.23
CA ILE A 2 -10.35 12.82 -2.74
C ILE A 2 -9.14 12.00 -2.28
N VAL A 3 -8.08 11.98 -3.08
CA VAL A 3 -6.78 11.47 -2.68
C VAL A 3 -5.89 12.68 -2.39
N ARG A 4 -5.36 12.74 -1.19
CA ARG A 4 -4.59 13.86 -0.67
C ARG A 4 -3.33 13.39 0.04
N PRO A 5 -2.37 14.28 0.34
CA PRO A 5 -1.22 13.91 1.17
C PRO A 5 -1.67 13.34 2.52
N TRP A 6 -0.96 12.33 3.00
CA TRP A 6 -1.20 11.72 4.30
C TRP A 6 -1.00 12.75 5.42
N ARG A 7 -1.86 12.69 6.44
CA ARG A 7 -1.78 13.52 7.64
C ARG A 7 -1.71 12.63 8.87
N LEU A 8 -1.09 13.15 9.92
CA LEU A 8 -0.99 12.44 11.19
C LEU A 8 -2.37 11.97 11.67
N GLY A 9 -2.46 10.71 12.05
CA GLY A 9 -3.70 10.06 12.48
C GLY A 9 -4.48 9.36 11.37
N ASP A 10 -4.16 9.60 10.10
CA ASP A 10 -4.90 9.01 8.99
C ASP A 10 -4.88 7.48 8.98
N SER A 11 -3.71 6.88 9.22
CA SER A 11 -3.58 5.42 9.21
C SER A 11 -4.45 4.75 10.26
N GLU A 12 -4.59 5.36 11.42
CA GLU A 12 -5.41 4.85 12.52
C GLU A 12 -6.90 4.95 12.24
N ARG A 13 -7.32 5.81 11.32
CA ARG A 13 -8.71 5.96 10.90
C ARG A 13 -9.16 4.88 9.92
N VAL A 14 -8.23 4.17 9.29
CA VAL A 14 -8.57 3.11 8.34
C VAL A 14 -9.01 1.87 9.11
N VAL A 15 -10.26 1.46 8.92
CA VAL A 15 -10.77 0.19 9.44
C VAL A 15 -10.32 -0.92 8.49
N LEU A 16 -9.26 -1.64 8.89
CA LEU A 16 -8.63 -2.63 8.03
C LEU A 16 -9.60 -3.76 7.65
N GLN A 17 -9.61 -4.11 6.38
CA GLN A 17 -10.32 -5.30 5.90
C GLN A 17 -9.69 -6.57 6.49
N PRO A 18 -10.45 -7.70 6.55
CA PRO A 18 -9.98 -8.90 7.25
C PRO A 18 -8.61 -9.40 6.81
N ALA A 19 -8.31 -9.37 5.51
CA ALA A 19 -7.04 -9.82 4.96
C ALA A 19 -5.83 -9.00 5.42
N GLN A 20 -6.05 -7.80 5.97
CA GLN A 20 -4.99 -6.89 6.42
C GLN A 20 -4.95 -6.68 7.94
N ARG A 21 -5.83 -7.32 8.71
CA ARG A 21 -5.89 -7.10 10.17
C ARG A 21 -4.58 -7.40 10.88
N TYR A 22 -3.77 -8.30 10.35
CA TYR A 22 -2.46 -8.61 10.91
C TYR A 22 -1.54 -7.39 10.99
N ILE A 23 -1.72 -6.38 10.13
CA ILE A 23 -0.88 -5.18 10.10
C ILE A 23 -0.99 -4.41 11.42
N ALA A 24 -2.17 -4.35 12.00
CA ALA A 24 -2.37 -3.68 13.29
C ALA A 24 -1.55 -4.33 14.41
N ASP A 25 -1.35 -5.65 14.37
CA ASP A 25 -0.59 -6.39 15.37
C ASP A 25 0.91 -6.18 15.23
N ILE A 26 1.40 -5.82 14.05
CA ILE A 26 2.83 -5.56 13.79
C ILE A 26 3.24 -4.16 14.24
N GLY A 27 2.31 -3.20 14.30
CA GLY A 27 2.62 -1.81 14.68
C GLY A 27 3.50 -1.07 13.66
N ASP A 28 3.42 -1.44 12.42
CA ASP A 28 4.18 -0.89 11.29
C ASP A 28 3.59 0.46 10.82
N VAL A 29 3.33 0.63 9.52
CA VAL A 29 2.78 1.85 8.91
C VAL A 29 1.43 2.27 9.50
N SER A 30 0.73 1.35 10.18
CA SER A 30 -0.55 1.65 10.85
C SER A 30 -0.41 2.61 12.04
N THR A 31 0.76 2.67 12.68
CA THR A 31 1.01 3.49 13.87
C THR A 31 2.16 4.50 13.70
N ALA A 32 2.96 4.39 12.65
CA ALA A 32 4.09 5.26 12.41
C ALA A 32 3.64 6.69 12.06
N ASP A 33 4.45 7.67 12.45
CA ASP A 33 4.31 9.04 11.95
C ASP A 33 4.97 9.13 10.57
N LEU A 34 4.14 9.21 9.54
CA LEU A 34 4.58 9.25 8.15
C LEU A 34 4.68 10.68 7.60
N THR A 35 4.64 11.70 8.48
CA THR A 35 4.74 13.11 8.07
C THR A 35 5.95 13.38 7.19
N PRO A 36 7.17 12.90 7.50
CA PRO A 36 8.33 13.12 6.63
C PRO A 36 8.14 12.55 5.22
N LEU A 37 7.53 11.37 5.11
CA LEU A 37 7.24 10.77 3.80
C LEU A 37 6.14 11.52 3.06
N SER A 38 5.12 11.98 3.77
CA SER A 38 4.04 12.79 3.19
C SER A 38 4.56 14.09 2.62
N GLU A 39 5.47 14.76 3.33
CA GLU A 39 6.11 16.00 2.85
C GLU A 39 6.95 15.79 1.59
N LEU A 40 7.51 14.59 1.41
CA LEU A 40 8.23 14.21 0.21
C LEU A 40 7.31 13.74 -0.94
N GLY A 41 5.98 13.74 -0.72
CA GLY A 41 5.03 13.23 -1.71
C GLY A 41 5.03 11.71 -1.82
N LEU A 42 5.34 10.99 -0.75
CA LEU A 42 5.48 9.53 -0.73
C LEU A 42 4.47 8.84 0.17
N ALA A 43 3.49 9.55 0.70
CA ALA A 43 2.40 8.97 1.47
C ALA A 43 1.10 9.75 1.23
N TRP A 44 0.02 9.03 0.96
CA TRP A 44 -1.28 9.60 0.61
C TRP A 44 -2.41 8.91 1.34
N SER A 45 -3.55 9.59 1.39
CA SER A 45 -4.78 9.08 1.98
C SER A 45 -5.94 9.30 1.02
N ALA A 46 -6.85 8.33 0.98
CA ALA A 46 -8.13 8.45 0.29
C ALA A 46 -9.20 8.83 1.32
N ASP A 47 -9.76 10.00 1.17
CA ASP A 47 -10.64 10.65 2.15
C ASP A 47 -12.00 10.91 1.52
N THR A 48 -13.07 10.38 2.12
CA THR A 48 -14.44 10.60 1.66
C THR A 48 -15.08 11.85 2.24
N GLY A 49 -14.39 12.52 3.18
CA GLY A 49 -14.94 13.58 4.01
C GLY A 49 -15.40 13.08 5.38
N ASP A 50 -16.00 11.90 5.42
CA ASP A 50 -16.42 11.25 6.67
C ASP A 50 -15.38 10.25 7.19
N ASN A 51 -14.72 9.54 6.28
CA ASN A 51 -13.78 8.46 6.61
C ASN A 51 -12.51 8.54 5.77
N VAL A 52 -11.40 8.08 6.34
CA VAL A 52 -10.21 7.72 5.57
C VAL A 52 -10.34 6.24 5.24
N VAL A 53 -10.53 5.93 3.96
CA VAL A 53 -10.83 4.57 3.50
C VAL A 53 -9.61 3.81 3.04
N ALA A 54 -8.53 4.51 2.77
CA ALA A 54 -7.23 3.90 2.43
C ALA A 54 -6.10 4.87 2.71
N CYS A 55 -4.94 4.32 3.02
CA CYS A 55 -3.67 5.03 3.05
C CYS A 55 -2.64 4.20 2.29
N GLY A 56 -1.73 4.84 1.62
CA GLY A 56 -0.68 4.14 0.90
C GLY A 56 0.51 5.02 0.60
N GLY A 57 1.58 4.40 0.17
CA GLY A 57 2.79 5.14 -0.16
C GLY A 57 3.95 4.26 -0.53
N LEU A 58 5.11 4.89 -0.60
CA LEU A 58 6.39 4.26 -0.91
C LEU A 58 7.36 4.49 0.25
N LEU A 59 8.04 3.43 0.64
CA LEU A 59 9.12 3.46 1.63
C LEU A 59 10.44 3.33 0.89
N PRO A 60 11.20 4.44 0.70
CA PRO A 60 12.48 4.39 0.02
C PRO A 60 13.46 3.49 0.78
N GLN A 61 14.16 2.61 0.06
CA GLN A 61 15.23 1.78 0.60
C GLN A 61 16.59 2.35 0.24
N TRP A 62 16.77 2.67 -1.05
CA TRP A 62 17.88 3.43 -1.59
C TRP A 62 17.43 4.09 -2.89
N HIS A 63 18.32 4.77 -3.62
CA HIS A 63 17.93 5.67 -4.71
C HIS A 63 17.13 5.03 -5.85
N ASN A 64 17.26 3.73 -6.09
CA ASN A 64 16.52 3.05 -7.17
C ASN A 64 15.53 1.99 -6.70
N ARG A 65 15.28 1.88 -5.38
CA ARG A 65 14.40 0.85 -4.80
C ARG A 65 13.49 1.42 -3.73
N ALA A 66 12.22 1.11 -3.80
CA ALA A 66 11.23 1.43 -2.76
C ALA A 66 10.30 0.24 -2.52
N VAL A 67 9.69 0.20 -1.34
CA VAL A 67 8.65 -0.77 -0.99
C VAL A 67 7.31 -0.03 -0.93
N ALA A 68 6.35 -0.48 -1.71
CA ALA A 68 4.99 0.04 -1.67
C ALA A 68 4.20 -0.60 -0.54
N TRP A 69 3.33 0.18 0.09
CA TRP A 69 2.46 -0.30 1.16
C TRP A 69 1.07 0.29 1.00
N MET A 70 0.07 -0.36 1.55
CA MET A 70 -1.29 0.15 1.57
C MET A 70 -2.10 -0.43 2.72
N LEU A 71 -2.90 0.44 3.35
CA LEU A 71 -3.92 0.09 4.32
C LEU A 71 -5.27 0.35 3.67
N ILE A 72 -6.16 -0.63 3.64
CA ILE A 72 -7.43 -0.54 2.91
C ILE A 72 -8.57 -1.01 3.79
N SER A 73 -9.66 -0.21 3.82
CA SER A 73 -10.94 -0.63 4.39
C SER A 73 -11.82 -1.28 3.32
N GLU A 74 -12.85 -2.01 3.76
CA GLU A 74 -13.86 -2.56 2.83
C GLU A 74 -14.61 -1.45 2.08
N GLU A 75 -14.81 -0.31 2.72
CA GLU A 75 -15.47 0.84 2.11
C GLU A 75 -14.72 1.36 0.88
N ALA A 76 -13.40 1.15 0.80
CA ALA A 76 -12.59 1.56 -0.35
C ALA A 76 -13.05 0.91 -1.66
N GLY A 77 -13.73 -0.23 -1.62
CA GLY A 77 -14.25 -0.91 -2.80
C GLY A 77 -15.18 -0.03 -3.65
N ARG A 78 -15.95 0.84 -3.01
CA ARG A 78 -16.84 1.79 -3.70
C ARG A 78 -16.07 2.84 -4.50
N HIS A 79 -14.83 3.08 -4.13
CA HIS A 79 -13.98 4.13 -4.69
C HIS A 79 -12.78 3.53 -5.43
N PHE A 80 -12.84 2.23 -5.75
CA PHE A 80 -11.69 1.51 -6.29
C PHE A 80 -11.14 2.15 -7.57
N ALA A 81 -12.01 2.56 -8.49
CA ALA A 81 -11.55 3.15 -9.75
C ALA A 81 -10.72 4.42 -9.53
N ALA A 82 -11.16 5.29 -8.61
CA ALA A 82 -10.46 6.54 -8.29
C ALA A 82 -9.14 6.25 -7.56
N ILE A 83 -9.15 5.31 -6.61
CA ILE A 83 -7.94 4.90 -5.88
C ILE A 83 -6.94 4.27 -6.85
N HIS A 84 -7.40 3.37 -7.72
CA HIS A 84 -6.54 2.73 -8.71
C HIS A 84 -5.86 3.75 -9.62
N ARG A 85 -6.61 4.72 -10.14
CA ARG A 85 -6.04 5.78 -10.99
C ARG A 85 -4.99 6.60 -10.27
N ALA A 86 -5.24 6.95 -9.01
CA ALA A 86 -4.29 7.73 -8.20
C ALA A 86 -3.01 6.93 -7.93
N VAL A 87 -3.14 5.66 -7.54
CA VAL A 87 -2.00 4.78 -7.28
C VAL A 87 -1.19 4.55 -8.55
N HIS A 88 -1.86 4.23 -9.65
CA HIS A 88 -1.19 4.01 -10.94
C HIS A 88 -0.38 5.24 -11.36
N ARG A 89 -0.96 6.44 -11.23
CA ARG A 89 -0.26 7.69 -11.56
C ARG A 89 1.00 7.86 -10.73
N GLN A 90 0.92 7.60 -9.43
CA GLN A 90 2.08 7.72 -8.54
C GLN A 90 3.17 6.70 -8.88
N LEU A 91 2.80 5.48 -9.24
CA LEU A 91 3.77 4.47 -9.66
C LEU A 91 4.48 4.86 -10.96
N VAL A 92 3.75 5.46 -11.90
CA VAL A 92 4.33 5.89 -13.19
C VAL A 92 5.37 7.00 -13.00
N ILE A 93 5.10 7.98 -12.13
CA ILE A 93 6.00 9.12 -11.91
C ILE A 93 7.08 8.86 -10.87
N ALA A 94 6.96 7.79 -10.07
CA ALA A 94 7.92 7.51 -9.01
C ALA A 94 9.33 7.29 -9.58
N PRO A 95 10.37 7.88 -8.95
CA PRO A 95 11.72 7.85 -9.50
C PRO A 95 12.49 6.55 -9.20
N TYR A 96 11.77 5.49 -8.82
CA TYR A 96 12.38 4.22 -8.46
C TYR A 96 12.29 3.24 -9.61
N ARG A 97 13.43 2.67 -10.02
CA ARG A 97 13.44 1.63 -11.05
C ARG A 97 12.75 0.36 -10.56
N ARG A 98 12.94 0.02 -9.27
CA ARG A 98 12.34 -1.15 -8.62
C ARG A 98 11.38 -0.73 -7.51
N ILE A 99 10.13 -1.17 -7.61
CA ILE A 99 9.14 -1.01 -6.56
C ILE A 99 8.63 -2.41 -6.20
N GLU A 100 8.72 -2.75 -4.91
CA GLU A 100 8.28 -4.04 -4.36
C GLU A 100 6.98 -3.87 -3.60
N ALA A 101 6.15 -4.90 -3.58
CA ALA A 101 4.97 -4.97 -2.73
C ALA A 101 4.76 -6.41 -2.26
N HIS A 102 4.29 -6.58 -1.02
CA HIS A 102 3.99 -7.88 -0.45
C HIS A 102 2.49 -8.04 -0.28
N VAL A 103 1.98 -9.21 -0.66
CA VAL A 103 0.55 -9.53 -0.58
C VAL A 103 0.40 -10.90 0.07
N ASP A 104 -0.56 -11.01 1.00
CA ASP A 104 -0.90 -12.30 1.60
C ASP A 104 -1.31 -13.30 0.52
N VAL A 105 -0.85 -14.55 0.65
CA VAL A 105 -1.13 -15.61 -0.34
C VAL A 105 -2.63 -15.89 -0.51
N GLY A 106 -3.42 -15.64 0.52
CA GLY A 106 -4.88 -15.83 0.49
C GLY A 106 -5.66 -14.60 0.02
N PHE A 107 -4.99 -13.50 -0.25
CA PHE A 107 -5.68 -12.25 -0.61
C PHE A 107 -5.80 -12.10 -2.14
N SER A 108 -6.75 -12.82 -2.73
CA SER A 108 -6.90 -12.87 -4.19
C SER A 108 -7.20 -11.52 -4.83
N ALA A 109 -7.97 -10.65 -4.16
CA ALA A 109 -8.25 -9.31 -4.66
C ALA A 109 -6.97 -8.46 -4.75
N GLY A 110 -6.12 -8.54 -3.73
CA GLY A 110 -4.82 -7.86 -3.72
C GLY A 110 -3.89 -8.36 -4.82
N ILE A 111 -3.85 -9.68 -5.04
CA ILE A 111 -3.06 -10.31 -6.10
C ILE A 111 -3.50 -9.80 -7.47
N ARG A 112 -4.82 -9.74 -7.72
CA ARG A 112 -5.36 -9.20 -8.98
C ARG A 112 -4.98 -7.74 -9.17
N TRP A 113 -5.06 -6.96 -8.10
CA TRP A 113 -4.73 -5.54 -8.18
C TRP A 113 -3.26 -5.29 -8.49
N MET A 114 -2.37 -6.07 -7.90
CA MET A 114 -0.94 -5.98 -8.23
C MET A 114 -0.71 -6.12 -9.73
N ARG A 115 -1.34 -7.09 -10.37
CA ARG A 115 -1.24 -7.29 -11.82
C ARG A 115 -1.81 -6.13 -12.62
N MET A 116 -2.95 -5.57 -12.18
CA MET A 116 -3.54 -4.39 -12.81
C MET A 116 -2.63 -3.17 -12.73
N LEU A 117 -1.82 -3.06 -11.68
CA LEU A 117 -0.86 -1.98 -11.50
C LEU A 117 0.49 -2.21 -12.21
N GLY A 118 0.63 -3.32 -12.93
CA GLY A 118 1.84 -3.64 -13.67
C GLY A 118 2.92 -4.36 -12.87
N PHE A 119 2.57 -4.89 -11.71
CA PHE A 119 3.48 -5.73 -10.92
C PHE A 119 3.48 -7.16 -11.44
N GLU A 120 4.63 -7.82 -11.29
CA GLU A 120 4.82 -9.23 -11.58
C GLU A 120 5.21 -9.99 -10.31
N LEU A 121 4.78 -11.25 -10.21
CA LEU A 121 5.20 -12.11 -9.10
C LEU A 121 6.68 -12.43 -9.23
N GLU A 122 7.45 -12.15 -8.17
CA GLU A 122 8.88 -12.44 -8.13
C GLU A 122 9.23 -13.60 -7.20
N SER A 123 8.60 -13.68 -6.03
CA SER A 123 8.90 -14.76 -5.11
C SER A 123 7.74 -15.11 -4.18
N TYR A 124 7.78 -16.35 -3.69
CA TYR A 124 6.93 -16.86 -2.62
C TYR A 124 7.78 -16.87 -1.34
N LYS A 125 7.35 -16.13 -0.32
CA LYS A 125 8.11 -15.98 0.93
C LYS A 125 7.45 -16.77 2.04
N ARG A 126 8.03 -17.92 2.38
CA ARG A 126 7.51 -18.80 3.44
C ARG A 126 7.82 -18.23 4.82
N ALA A 127 6.87 -18.34 5.73
CA ALA A 127 7.00 -17.91 7.12
C ALA A 127 7.51 -16.47 7.25
N PHE A 128 7.04 -15.58 6.38
CA PHE A 128 7.59 -14.24 6.23
C PHE A 128 7.06 -13.26 7.27
N ARG A 129 5.77 -13.37 7.61
CA ARG A 129 5.14 -12.45 8.58
C ARG A 129 5.53 -12.85 10.01
N PRO A 130 5.45 -11.90 10.96
CA PRO A 130 5.70 -12.22 12.37
C PRO A 130 4.86 -13.37 12.93
N ASP A 131 3.65 -13.56 12.40
CA ASP A 131 2.77 -14.67 12.79
C ASP A 131 3.10 -15.99 12.07
N GLY A 132 4.13 -16.00 11.23
CA GLY A 132 4.58 -17.18 10.49
C GLY A 132 3.83 -17.44 9.19
N ALA A 133 2.92 -16.56 8.78
CA ALA A 133 2.21 -16.72 7.52
C ALA A 133 3.08 -16.41 6.30
N ASP A 134 2.71 -17.02 5.18
CA ASP A 134 3.43 -16.83 3.92
C ASP A 134 2.94 -15.57 3.18
N MET A 135 3.82 -14.95 2.41
CA MET A 135 3.53 -13.80 1.58
C MET A 135 4.03 -14.01 0.17
N LEU A 136 3.39 -13.32 -0.78
CA LEU A 136 3.89 -13.17 -2.15
C LEU A 136 4.60 -11.85 -2.27
N GLU A 137 5.76 -11.83 -2.93
CA GLU A 137 6.44 -10.60 -3.30
C GLU A 137 6.21 -10.32 -4.78
N PHE A 138 5.66 -9.15 -5.04
CA PHE A 138 5.48 -8.60 -6.38
C PHE A 138 6.49 -7.50 -6.63
N VAL A 139 6.86 -7.31 -7.89
CA VAL A 139 7.81 -6.29 -8.29
C VAL A 139 7.34 -5.58 -9.57
N ARG A 140 7.58 -4.27 -9.62
CA ARG A 140 7.38 -3.46 -10.80
C ARG A 140 8.73 -2.86 -11.17
N ILE A 141 9.27 -3.27 -12.32
CA ILE A 141 10.56 -2.80 -12.81
C ILE A 141 10.31 -1.83 -13.97
N ARG A 142 10.87 -0.63 -13.84
CA ARG A 142 10.84 0.36 -14.92
C ARG A 142 12.06 0.16 -15.81
N SER A 143 11.82 -0.03 -17.08
CA SER A 143 12.87 -0.16 -18.11
C SER A 143 13.60 1.15 -18.43
#